data_25ca3a76c76b1e0c119f0a78b1e9eba2
#
_entry.id   25ca3a76c76b1e0c119f0a78b1e9eba2
#
_cell.length_a   1.000
_cell.length_b   1.000
_cell.length_c   1.000
_cell.angle_alpha   90.00
_cell.angle_beta   90.00
_cell.angle_gamma   90.00
#
_symmetry.space_group_name_H-M   'P 1'
#
loop_
_entity.id
_entity.type
_entity.pdbx_description
1 polymer ?
#
loop_
_entity_poly.entity_id
_entity_poly.type
_entity_poly.pdbx_seq_one_letter_code
_entity_poly.pdbx_strand_id
1 'polypeptide(L)' 'MVIEKQLLAACINRERKAQFLLYKKCYGVLMSVCMRYKKNREDASGLVNQGFLKILNNIEKYN' A
#
# COMPACT_ATOMS: atom_id res chain seq x y z
N MET A 1 7.23 6.91 -6.72
CA MET A 1 5.77 6.98 -6.53
C MET A 1 5.43 8.24 -5.75
N VAL A 2 4.50 9.03 -6.28
CA VAL A 2 4.07 10.26 -5.61
C VAL A 2 2.67 10.05 -5.05
N ILE A 3 2.50 10.32 -3.77
CA ILE A 3 1.20 10.20 -3.09
C ILE A 3 0.76 11.61 -2.68
N GLU A 4 -0.43 11.99 -3.12
CA GLU A 4 -0.97 13.31 -2.84
C GLU A 4 -1.27 13.48 -1.35
N LYS A 5 -1.04 14.68 -0.83
CA LYS A 5 -1.31 14.99 0.58
C LYS A 5 -2.78 14.78 0.93
N GLN A 6 -3.67 15.12 0.01
CA GLN A 6 -5.10 14.93 0.21
C GLN A 6 -5.46 13.47 0.38
N LEU A 7 -4.84 12.59 -0.41
CA LEU A 7 -5.06 11.15 -0.31
C LEU A 7 -4.53 10.62 1.02
N LEU A 8 -3.36 11.08 1.44
CA LEU A 8 -2.80 10.68 2.74
C LEU A 8 -3.71 11.11 3.89
N ALA A 9 -4.19 12.36 3.85
CA ALA A 9 -5.08 12.85 4.89
C ALA A 9 -6.37 12.02 4.97
N ALA A 10 -6.94 11.67 3.83
CA ALA A 10 -8.14 10.85 3.79
C ALA A 10 -7.88 9.44 4.34
N CYS A 11 -6.71 8.86 4.05
CA CYS A 11 -6.34 7.56 4.60
C CYS A 11 -6.14 7.61 6.11
N ILE A 12 -5.55 8.69 6.62
CA ILE A 12 -5.40 8.89 8.06
C ILE A 12 -6.78 8.99 8.73
N ASN A 13 -7.75 9.60 8.06
CA ASN A 13 -9.13 9.66 8.53
C ASN A 13 -9.90 8.35 8.34
N ARG A 14 -9.23 7.31 7.87
CA ARG A 14 -9.79 5.96 7.68
C ARG A 14 -10.93 5.90 6.67
N GLU A 15 -10.89 6.75 5.65
CA GLU A 15 -11.85 6.69 4.56
C GLU A 15 -11.53 5.49 3.67
N ARG A 16 -12.47 4.56 3.55
CA ARG A 16 -12.25 3.31 2.81
C ARG A 16 -11.91 3.52 1.35
N LYS A 17 -12.59 4.46 0.70
CA LYS A 17 -12.33 4.76 -0.72
C LYS A 17 -10.90 5.27 -0.91
N ALA A 18 -10.44 6.12 0.00
CA ALA A 18 -9.09 6.66 -0.05
C ALA A 18 -8.05 5.56 0.17
N GLN A 19 -8.29 4.68 1.14
CA GLN A 19 -7.40 3.56 1.40
C GLN A 19 -7.32 2.61 0.21
N PHE A 20 -8.44 2.38 -0.46
CA PHE A 20 -8.47 1.55 -1.67
C PHE A 20 -7.68 2.18 -2.81
N LEU A 21 -7.82 3.51 -2.99
CA LEU A 21 -7.04 4.22 -4.00
C LEU A 21 -5.55 4.15 -3.71
N LEU A 22 -5.17 4.30 -2.45
CA LEU A 22 -3.77 4.17 -2.05
C LEU A 22 -3.26 2.76 -2.33
N TYR A 23 -4.06 1.75 -2.02
CA TYR A 23 -3.72 0.37 -2.30
C TYR A 23 -3.45 0.15 -3.78
N LYS A 24 -4.34 0.66 -4.64
CA LYS A 24 -4.16 0.54 -6.09
C LYS A 24 -2.88 1.21 -6.58
N LYS A 25 -2.56 2.38 -6.04
CA LYS A 25 -1.34 3.10 -6.43
C LYS A 25 -0.08 2.37 -5.99
N CYS A 26 -0.13 1.74 -4.82
CA CYS A 26 1.03 1.03 -4.27
C CYS A 26 1.18 -0.38 -4.82
N TYR A 27 0.10 -0.99 -5.28
CA TYR A 27 0.07 -2.41 -5.62
C TYR A 27 1.12 -2.78 -6.67
N GLY A 28 1.19 -2.03 -7.76
CA GLY A 28 2.13 -2.33 -8.84
C GLY A 28 3.58 -2.30 -8.36
N VAL A 29 3.93 -1.27 -7.60
CA VAL A 29 5.28 -1.10 -7.07
C VAL A 29 5.60 -2.22 -6.07
N LEU A 30 4.70 -2.45 -5.12
CA LEU A 30 4.90 -3.48 -4.10
C LEU A 30 4.96 -4.88 -4.72
N MET A 31 4.10 -5.15 -5.70
CA MET A 31 4.08 -6.44 -6.38
C MET A 31 5.39 -6.67 -7.14
N SER A 32 5.89 -5.63 -7.80
CA SER A 32 7.16 -5.70 -8.53
C SER A 32 8.32 -6.06 -7.59
N VAL A 33 8.35 -5.47 -6.39
CA VAL A 33 9.38 -5.79 -5.41
C VAL A 33 9.19 -7.20 -4.85
N CYS A 34 7.96 -7.56 -4.50
CA CYS A 34 7.67 -8.87 -3.89
C CYS A 34 7.95 -10.03 -4.83
N MET A 35 7.72 -9.85 -6.13
CA MET A 35 8.00 -10.89 -7.12
C MET A 35 9.48 -11.24 -7.23
N ARG A 36 10.36 -10.37 -6.77
CA ARG A 36 11.80 -10.66 -6.73
C ARG A 36 12.14 -11.66 -5.63
N TYR A 37 11.33 -11.74 -4.59
CA TYR A 37 11.56 -12.58 -3.44
C TYR A 37 10.69 -13.83 -3.41
N LYS A 38 9.59 -13.84 -4.14
CA LYS A 38 8.63 -14.93 -4.17
C LYS A 38 8.51 -15.50 -5.57
N LYS A 39 8.45 -16.84 -5.67
CA LYS A 39 8.43 -17.51 -6.97
C LYS A 39 7.06 -17.50 -7.62
N ASN A 40 5.99 -17.36 -6.84
CA ASN A 40 4.66 -17.35 -7.41
C ASN A 40 3.88 -16.12 -6.99
N ARG A 41 2.84 -15.83 -7.77
CA ARG A 41 2.07 -14.62 -7.61
C ARG A 41 1.22 -14.60 -6.33
N GLU A 42 0.76 -15.76 -5.89
CA GLU A 42 -0.05 -15.85 -4.68
C GLU A 42 0.76 -15.47 -3.44
N ASP A 43 1.97 -15.98 -3.32
CA ASP A 43 2.85 -15.64 -2.20
C ASP A 43 3.25 -14.17 -2.24
N ALA A 44 3.54 -13.64 -3.44
CA ALA A 44 3.87 -12.24 -3.61
C ALA A 44 2.69 -11.34 -3.21
N SER A 45 1.48 -11.72 -3.60
CA SER A 45 0.28 -10.96 -3.25
C SER A 45 0.05 -10.93 -1.74
N GLY A 46 0.27 -12.05 -1.04
CA GLY A 46 0.20 -12.09 0.41
C GLY A 46 1.19 -11.14 1.06
N LEU A 47 2.41 -11.10 0.54
CA LEU A 47 3.45 -10.21 1.04
C LEU A 47 3.09 -8.74 0.77
N VAL A 48 2.53 -8.43 -0.39
CA VAL A 48 2.05 -7.09 -0.71
C VAL A 48 0.99 -6.63 0.30
N ASN A 49 0.03 -7.50 0.61
CA ASN A 49 -1.03 -7.16 1.55
C ASN A 49 -0.47 -6.88 2.94
N GLN A 50 0.48 -7.68 3.41
CA GLN A 50 1.14 -7.45 4.70
C GLN A 50 1.90 -6.13 4.70
N GLY A 51 2.61 -5.83 3.62
CA GLY A 51 3.35 -4.58 3.51
C GLY A 51 2.42 -3.38 3.49
N PHE A 52 1.29 -3.49 2.80
CA PHE A 52 0.32 -2.41 2.74
C PHE A 52 -0.32 -2.14 4.11
N LEU A 53 -0.64 -3.19 4.87
CA LEU A 53 -1.16 -3.03 6.22
C LEU A 53 -0.17 -2.28 7.12
N LYS A 54 1.11 -2.57 7.00
CA LYS A 54 2.14 -1.83 7.73
C LYS A 54 2.16 -0.36 7.34
N ILE A 55 2.01 -0.07 6.05
CA ILE A 55 1.95 1.31 5.56
C ILE A 55 0.74 2.03 6.19
N LEU A 56 -0.44 1.40 6.18
CA LEU A 56 -1.64 2.00 6.75
C LEU A 56 -1.50 2.23 8.26
N ASN A 57 -0.93 1.28 8.97
CA ASN A 57 -0.77 1.38 10.42
C ASN A 57 0.20 2.48 10.83
N ASN A 58 1.08 2.88 9.93
CA ASN A 58 2.10 3.90 10.21
C ASN A 58 1.92 5.17 9.38
N ILE A 59 0.77 5.32 8.71
CA ILE A 59 0.58 6.40 7.74
C ILE A 59 0.67 7.78 8.37
N GLU A 60 0.29 7.91 9.64
CA GLU A 60 0.38 9.17 10.37
C GLU A 60 1.81 9.66 10.52
N LYS A 61 2.78 8.76 10.43
CA LYS A 61 4.21 9.08 10.58
C LYS A 61 4.83 9.59 9.28
N TYR A 62 4.09 9.58 8.18
CA TYR A 62 4.60 10.02 6.87
C TYR A 62 4.40 11.52 6.61
N ASN A 63 4.01 12.25 7.57
CA ASN A 63 3.84 13.70 7.42
C ASN A 63 5.19 14.43 7.43
#